data_5c151c7ef124095adfa66849f8dd4d66
#
_entry.id   5c151c7ef124095adfa66849f8dd4d66
#
_cell.length_a   1.000
_cell.length_b   1.000
_cell.length_c   1.000
_cell.angle_alpha   90.00
_cell.angle_beta   90.00
_cell.angle_gamma   90.00
#
_symmetry.space_group_name_H-M   'P 1'
#
loop_
_entity.id
_entity.type
_entity.pdbx_description
1 polymer ?
#
loop_
_entity_poly.entity_id
_entity_poly.type
_entity_poly.pdbx_seq_one_letter_code
_entity_poly.pdbx_strand_id
1 'polypeptide(L)'
;MEVAVLSGRVVVVTRAERQLSEARALFERAGARVLDLPALVIGPPDEWGPLDDALAELDAFHWLVFSSVNGVEAVEQRLQRVGRNLGDRPRGLKIAAVGRKTAARLEQLGAPADFIPPDFVADSLIEHFPVSGWGQRLLLPRVQSGGRTLLAEAFAEAGTRVVEAAAYESRCPPHLPLATAAALREGQVEAITFTSGKTVRHTVQLLAQDLGETWRERLDSVALVSIGPQTSATCLELLGRVDAEADPHDLEGLVAACGRALGGEPGA
;
A
#
# COMPACT_ATOMS: atom_id res chain seq x y z
N MET A 1 -12.30 8.03 -32.27
CA MET A 1 -12.36 6.71 -31.60
C MET A 1 -10.92 6.42 -31.16
N GLU A 2 -10.64 6.59 -29.91
CA GLU A 2 -9.34 6.21 -29.36
C GLU A 2 -9.21 4.68 -29.49
N VAL A 3 -8.19 4.22 -30.20
CA VAL A 3 -7.92 2.78 -30.35
C VAL A 3 -7.55 2.29 -28.96
N ALA A 4 -8.33 1.36 -28.43
CA ALA A 4 -8.07 0.78 -27.12
C ALA A 4 -6.74 0.00 -27.18
N VAL A 5 -5.68 0.59 -26.65
CA VAL A 5 -4.27 0.17 -26.79
C VAL A 5 -4.01 -1.25 -26.28
N LEU A 6 -4.91 -1.78 -25.44
CA LEU A 6 -4.87 -3.14 -24.88
C LEU A 6 -6.05 -4.01 -25.31
N SER A 7 -6.68 -3.70 -26.47
CA SER A 7 -7.88 -4.42 -26.94
C SER A 7 -7.66 -5.93 -27.02
N GLY A 8 -8.45 -6.69 -26.26
CA GLY A 8 -8.42 -8.15 -26.20
C GLY A 8 -7.24 -8.74 -25.42
N ARG A 9 -6.33 -7.93 -24.91
CA ARG A 9 -5.17 -8.39 -24.12
C ARG A 9 -5.56 -8.81 -22.71
N VAL A 10 -4.96 -9.87 -22.19
CA VAL A 10 -5.15 -10.37 -20.84
C VAL A 10 -4.03 -9.88 -19.95
N VAL A 11 -4.36 -8.97 -19.02
CA VAL A 11 -3.40 -8.31 -18.14
C VAL A 11 -3.68 -8.65 -16.68
N VAL A 12 -2.66 -9.13 -15.97
CA VAL A 12 -2.70 -9.32 -14.52
C VAL A 12 -2.26 -8.03 -13.84
N VAL A 13 -3.12 -7.47 -12.98
CA VAL A 13 -2.83 -6.27 -12.21
C VAL A 13 -2.49 -6.65 -10.78
N THR A 14 -1.23 -6.38 -10.37
CA THR A 14 -0.77 -6.64 -9.00
C THR A 14 -0.86 -5.36 -8.17
N ARG A 15 -1.69 -5.37 -7.15
CA ARG A 15 -1.83 -4.24 -6.23
C ARG A 15 -2.32 -4.70 -4.86
N ALA A 16 -2.32 -3.77 -3.87
CA ALA A 16 -3.06 -4.00 -2.64
C ALA A 16 -4.56 -4.13 -2.95
N GLU A 17 -5.26 -5.05 -2.31
CA GLU A 17 -6.66 -5.39 -2.59
C GLU A 17 -7.57 -4.15 -2.70
N ARG A 18 -7.45 -3.20 -1.77
CA ARG A 18 -8.25 -1.96 -1.74
C ARG A 18 -7.96 -0.97 -2.90
N GLN A 19 -6.89 -1.20 -3.66
CA GLN A 19 -6.45 -0.32 -4.75
C GLN A 19 -6.65 -0.96 -6.12
N LEU A 20 -7.10 -2.20 -6.18
CA LEU A 20 -7.31 -2.93 -7.44
C LEU A 20 -8.39 -2.31 -8.31
N SER A 21 -9.50 -1.83 -7.73
CA SER A 21 -10.62 -1.27 -8.48
C SER A 21 -10.25 -0.09 -9.37
N GLU A 22 -9.41 0.82 -8.89
CA GLU A 22 -8.92 1.97 -9.65
C GLU A 22 -8.05 1.53 -10.83
N ALA A 23 -7.08 0.66 -10.59
CA ALA A 23 -6.20 0.13 -11.64
C ALA A 23 -7.00 -0.70 -12.66
N ARG A 24 -7.87 -1.60 -12.19
CA ARG A 24 -8.77 -2.38 -13.06
C ARG A 24 -9.53 -1.48 -14.04
N ALA A 25 -10.20 -0.44 -13.51
CA ALA A 25 -10.99 0.47 -14.34
C ALA A 25 -10.16 1.19 -15.42
N LEU A 26 -8.88 1.51 -15.14
CA LEU A 26 -7.97 2.11 -16.12
C LEU A 26 -7.61 1.11 -17.23
N PHE A 27 -7.20 -0.11 -16.87
CA PHE A 27 -6.85 -1.14 -17.85
C PHE A 27 -8.06 -1.60 -18.69
N GLU A 28 -9.25 -1.74 -18.08
CA GLU A 28 -10.49 -2.08 -18.79
C GLU A 28 -10.90 -0.97 -19.78
N ARG A 29 -10.74 0.32 -19.42
CA ARG A 29 -10.96 1.43 -20.37
C ARG A 29 -9.99 1.38 -21.56
N ALA A 30 -8.78 0.89 -21.34
CA ALA A 30 -7.80 0.65 -22.42
C ALA A 30 -8.09 -0.61 -23.24
N GLY A 31 -9.17 -1.36 -22.94
CA GLY A 31 -9.64 -2.53 -23.68
C GLY A 31 -9.10 -3.88 -23.18
N ALA A 32 -8.35 -3.88 -22.05
CA ALA A 32 -7.80 -5.13 -21.49
C ALA A 32 -8.88 -5.97 -20.78
N ARG A 33 -8.73 -7.29 -20.86
CA ARG A 33 -9.33 -8.22 -19.91
C ARG A 33 -8.43 -8.28 -18.68
N VAL A 34 -8.90 -7.74 -17.56
CA VAL A 34 -8.11 -7.65 -16.32
C VAL A 34 -8.33 -8.85 -15.43
N LEU A 35 -7.24 -9.43 -14.98
CA LEU A 35 -7.19 -10.44 -13.92
C LEU A 35 -6.55 -9.81 -12.69
N ASP A 36 -7.22 -9.90 -11.55
CA ASP A 36 -6.69 -9.37 -10.28
C ASP A 36 -5.66 -10.33 -9.69
N LEU A 37 -4.58 -9.74 -9.18
CA LEU A 37 -3.66 -10.39 -8.27
C LEU A 37 -3.43 -9.45 -7.08
N PRO A 38 -4.27 -9.55 -6.01
CA PRO A 38 -4.07 -8.77 -4.80
C PRO A 38 -2.79 -9.25 -4.10
N ALA A 39 -1.64 -8.75 -4.55
CA ALA A 39 -0.33 -9.16 -4.04
C ALA A 39 -0.04 -8.65 -2.62
N LEU A 40 -0.95 -7.85 -2.05
CA LEU A 40 -0.87 -7.32 -0.69
C LEU A 40 -2.25 -7.35 -0.04
N VAL A 41 -2.33 -8.01 1.11
CA VAL A 41 -3.49 -7.97 2.00
C VAL A 41 -3.11 -7.30 3.32
N ILE A 42 -3.99 -6.45 3.81
CA ILE A 42 -3.82 -5.83 5.12
C ILE A 42 -4.50 -6.73 6.15
N GLY A 43 -3.73 -7.18 7.11
CA GLY A 43 -4.17 -8.04 8.20
C GLY A 43 -3.79 -7.48 9.57
N PRO A 44 -4.14 -8.21 10.64
CA PRO A 44 -3.73 -7.86 11.99
C PRO A 44 -2.20 -7.93 12.14
N PRO A 45 -1.63 -7.22 13.11
CA PRO A 45 -0.25 -7.47 13.54
C PRO A 45 -0.17 -8.85 14.19
N ASP A 46 1.04 -9.34 14.45
CA ASP A 46 1.25 -10.62 15.14
C ASP A 46 0.72 -10.57 16.58
N GLU A 47 0.89 -9.41 17.23
CA GLU A 47 0.43 -9.18 18.60
C GLU A 47 -0.27 -7.83 18.72
N TRP A 48 -1.42 -7.82 19.39
CA TRP A 48 -2.18 -6.61 19.69
C TRP A 48 -1.79 -5.95 21.02
N GLY A 49 -1.11 -6.70 21.93
CA GLY A 49 -0.79 -6.25 23.27
C GLY A 49 -0.20 -4.84 23.33
N PRO A 50 0.89 -4.52 22.61
CA PRO A 50 1.51 -3.19 22.65
C PRO A 50 0.58 -2.06 22.23
N LEU A 51 -0.32 -2.30 21.26
CA LEU A 51 -1.31 -1.31 20.84
C LEU A 51 -2.42 -1.18 21.89
N ASP A 52 -2.93 -2.29 22.40
CA ASP A 52 -4.01 -2.28 23.41
C ASP A 52 -3.57 -1.58 24.70
N ASP A 53 -2.34 -1.85 25.17
CA ASP A 53 -1.76 -1.20 26.34
C ASP A 53 -1.65 0.32 26.13
N ALA A 54 -1.17 0.74 24.94
CA ALA A 54 -1.12 2.16 24.62
C ALA A 54 -2.51 2.80 24.53
N LEU A 55 -3.52 2.10 23.99
CA LEU A 55 -4.89 2.57 23.90
C LEU A 55 -5.60 2.64 25.27
N ALA A 56 -5.22 1.79 26.21
CA ALA A 56 -5.71 1.84 27.58
C ALA A 56 -5.23 3.10 28.33
N GLU A 57 -4.05 3.63 27.95
CA GLU A 57 -3.42 4.80 28.55
C GLU A 57 -3.48 6.05 27.64
N LEU A 58 -4.51 6.22 26.79
CA LEU A 58 -4.58 7.33 25.82
C LEU A 58 -4.52 8.72 26.45
N ASP A 59 -4.95 8.88 27.70
CA ASP A 59 -4.87 10.11 28.48
C ASP A 59 -3.43 10.51 28.88
N ALA A 60 -2.50 9.56 28.83
CA ALA A 60 -1.07 9.83 29.04
C ALA A 60 -0.34 10.31 27.78
N PHE A 61 -1.00 10.32 26.62
CA PHE A 61 -0.44 10.81 25.36
C PHE A 61 -0.91 12.25 25.07
N HIS A 62 -0.01 13.00 24.44
CA HIS A 62 -0.31 14.35 23.94
C HIS A 62 -0.73 14.32 22.46
N TRP A 63 -0.16 13.38 21.70
CA TRP A 63 -0.42 13.23 20.28
C TRP A 63 -0.61 11.77 19.86
N LEU A 64 -1.58 11.56 18.98
CA LEU A 64 -1.80 10.33 18.24
C LEU A 64 -1.56 10.63 16.75
N VAL A 65 -0.53 10.06 16.15
CA VAL A 65 -0.10 10.39 14.79
C VAL A 65 -0.39 9.24 13.85
N PHE A 66 -1.18 9.50 12.81
CA PHE A 66 -1.54 8.52 11.80
C PHE A 66 -0.86 8.80 10.47
N SER A 67 -0.02 7.88 10.02
CA SER A 67 0.61 7.91 8.69
C SER A 67 -0.24 7.21 7.61
N SER A 68 -1.28 6.46 7.99
CA SER A 68 -2.12 5.72 7.03
C SER A 68 -3.54 5.50 7.53
N VAL A 69 -4.47 5.31 6.57
CA VAL A 69 -5.86 4.92 6.86
C VAL A 69 -5.93 3.57 7.59
N ASN A 70 -5.02 2.63 7.29
CA ASN A 70 -5.01 1.32 7.95
C ASN A 70 -4.73 1.43 9.46
N GLY A 71 -3.86 2.37 9.86
CA GLY A 71 -3.62 2.66 11.28
C GLY A 71 -4.86 3.23 11.97
N VAL A 72 -5.58 4.12 11.31
CA VAL A 72 -6.85 4.68 11.81
C VAL A 72 -7.89 3.57 12.02
N GLU A 73 -8.08 2.70 11.01
CA GLU A 73 -9.03 1.58 11.08
C GLU A 73 -8.69 0.61 12.21
N ALA A 74 -7.41 0.28 12.35
CA ALA A 74 -6.95 -0.65 13.39
C ALA A 74 -7.21 -0.08 14.79
N VAL A 75 -6.85 1.18 15.04
CA VAL A 75 -7.09 1.84 16.32
C VAL A 75 -8.59 1.94 16.62
N GLU A 76 -9.40 2.36 15.67
CA GLU A 76 -10.85 2.45 15.83
C GLU A 76 -11.46 1.08 16.19
N GLN A 77 -11.08 0.02 15.45
CA GLN A 77 -11.54 -1.36 15.73
C GLN A 77 -11.13 -1.84 17.14
N ARG A 78 -9.90 -1.49 17.60
CA ARG A 78 -9.45 -1.89 18.94
C ARG A 78 -10.21 -1.13 20.03
N LEU A 79 -10.44 0.17 19.85
CA LEU A 79 -11.25 0.98 20.78
C LEU A 79 -12.69 0.47 20.86
N GLN A 80 -13.32 0.13 19.73
CA GLN A 80 -14.68 -0.41 19.69
C GLN A 80 -14.83 -1.72 20.48
N ARG A 81 -13.80 -2.55 20.53
CA ARG A 81 -13.83 -3.79 21.35
C ARG A 81 -14.01 -3.53 22.84
N VAL A 82 -13.62 -2.36 23.31
CA VAL A 82 -13.75 -1.95 24.71
C VAL A 82 -14.84 -0.87 24.88
N GLY A 83 -15.75 -0.73 23.90
CA GLY A 83 -16.87 0.21 23.96
C GLY A 83 -16.48 1.68 23.82
N ARG A 84 -15.31 1.98 23.26
CA ARG A 84 -14.78 3.33 22.98
C ARG A 84 -14.67 3.56 21.48
N ASN A 85 -14.41 4.79 21.08
CA ASN A 85 -14.11 5.17 19.70
C ASN A 85 -13.14 6.36 19.67
N LEU A 86 -12.60 6.68 18.49
CA LEU A 86 -11.67 7.81 18.32
C LEU A 86 -12.33 9.17 18.60
N GLY A 87 -13.63 9.30 18.32
CA GLY A 87 -14.37 10.54 18.60
C GLY A 87 -14.46 10.87 20.11
N ASP A 88 -14.43 9.84 20.96
CA ASP A 88 -14.45 9.96 22.43
C ASP A 88 -13.04 10.07 23.04
N ARG A 89 -12.06 10.50 22.25
CA ARG A 89 -10.67 10.68 22.71
C ARG A 89 -10.57 11.61 23.92
N PRO A 90 -9.56 11.43 24.81
CA PRO A 90 -9.30 12.35 25.92
C PRO A 90 -9.14 13.79 25.42
N ARG A 91 -9.66 14.78 26.18
CA ARG A 91 -9.63 16.20 25.78
C ARG A 91 -8.23 16.77 25.55
N GLY A 92 -7.21 16.22 26.22
CA GLY A 92 -5.80 16.62 26.06
C GLY A 92 -5.08 15.97 24.88
N LEU A 93 -5.65 14.91 24.28
CA LEU A 93 -5.05 14.17 23.19
C LEU A 93 -5.38 14.83 21.84
N LYS A 94 -4.36 15.24 21.10
CA LYS A 94 -4.46 15.75 19.73
C LYS A 94 -4.17 14.66 18.72
N ILE A 95 -4.76 14.78 17.54
CA ILE A 95 -4.55 13.84 16.42
C ILE A 95 -3.85 14.57 15.28
N ALA A 96 -2.81 13.93 14.73
CA ALA A 96 -2.19 14.37 13.49
C ALA A 96 -2.35 13.30 12.41
N ALA A 97 -2.58 13.73 11.17
CA ALA A 97 -2.65 12.87 10.00
C ALA A 97 -1.66 13.31 8.94
N VAL A 98 -0.82 12.40 8.43
CA VAL A 98 0.17 12.73 7.40
C VAL A 98 -0.51 13.08 6.07
N GLY A 99 -1.52 12.32 5.65
CA GLY A 99 -2.11 12.44 4.33
C GLY A 99 -3.60 12.78 4.31
N ARG A 100 -4.08 13.38 3.21
CA ARG A 100 -5.50 13.79 3.02
C ARG A 100 -6.48 12.64 3.22
N LYS A 101 -6.19 11.45 2.68
CA LYS A 101 -7.07 10.26 2.82
C LYS A 101 -7.19 9.83 4.28
N THR A 102 -6.09 9.93 5.05
CA THR A 102 -6.08 9.63 6.48
C THR A 102 -6.89 10.64 7.27
N ALA A 103 -6.73 11.92 6.99
CA ALA A 103 -7.50 13.00 7.62
C ALA A 103 -9.01 12.88 7.33
N ALA A 104 -9.38 12.64 6.07
CA ALA A 104 -10.78 12.44 5.67
C ALA A 104 -11.41 11.22 6.40
N ARG A 105 -10.63 10.16 6.60
CA ARG A 105 -11.14 9.00 7.34
C ARG A 105 -11.36 9.28 8.81
N LEU A 106 -10.47 10.03 9.45
CA LEU A 106 -10.63 10.49 10.83
C LEU A 106 -11.87 11.36 10.98
N GLU A 107 -12.11 12.28 10.04
CA GLU A 107 -13.31 13.13 10.04
C GLU A 107 -14.61 12.32 9.97
N GLN A 108 -14.66 11.28 9.09
CA GLN A 108 -15.80 10.36 9.00
C GLN A 108 -16.08 9.60 10.30
N LEU A 109 -15.05 9.37 11.13
CA LEU A 109 -15.17 8.73 12.45
C LEU A 109 -15.48 9.73 13.59
N GLY A 110 -15.72 11.00 13.27
CA GLY A 110 -15.97 12.04 14.27
C GLY A 110 -14.73 12.43 15.08
N ALA A 111 -13.55 12.11 14.60
CA ALA A 111 -12.26 12.41 15.24
C ALA A 111 -11.36 13.24 14.32
N PRO A 112 -11.76 14.44 13.90
CA PRO A 112 -10.99 15.24 12.95
C PRO A 112 -9.56 15.46 13.45
N ALA A 113 -8.60 15.48 12.51
CA ALA A 113 -7.20 15.74 12.81
C ALA A 113 -7.03 17.22 13.25
N ASP A 114 -6.28 17.41 14.34
CA ASP A 114 -5.89 18.75 14.84
C ASP A 114 -4.74 19.33 14.02
N PHE A 115 -3.96 18.45 13.33
CA PHE A 115 -2.85 18.86 12.49
C PHE A 115 -2.74 17.96 11.24
N ILE A 116 -2.55 18.61 10.10
CA ILE A 116 -2.28 17.99 8.80
C ILE A 116 -1.17 18.82 8.14
N PRO A 117 -0.05 18.23 7.71
CA PRO A 117 1.03 18.98 7.08
C PRO A 117 0.61 19.54 5.71
N PRO A 118 1.20 20.66 5.26
CA PRO A 118 0.83 21.29 3.99
C PRO A 118 1.06 20.39 2.77
N ASP A 119 2.15 19.62 2.73
CA ASP A 119 2.52 18.77 1.57
C ASP A 119 2.06 17.32 1.69
N PHE A 120 1.33 16.98 2.75
CA PHE A 120 0.76 15.64 2.97
C PHE A 120 1.77 14.48 2.94
N VAL A 121 3.02 14.75 3.34
CA VAL A 121 4.12 13.78 3.44
C VAL A 121 4.76 13.80 4.83
N ALA A 122 5.51 12.74 5.16
CA ALA A 122 6.13 12.60 6.49
C ALA A 122 7.15 13.71 6.78
N ASP A 123 7.96 14.09 5.79
CA ASP A 123 8.95 15.16 5.94
C ASP A 123 8.28 16.49 6.30
N SER A 124 7.20 16.83 5.61
CA SER A 124 6.41 18.04 5.90
C SER A 124 5.72 17.97 7.26
N LEU A 125 5.31 16.78 7.73
CA LEU A 125 4.81 16.62 9.09
C LEU A 125 5.89 16.94 10.12
N ILE A 126 7.11 16.46 9.94
CA ILE A 126 8.24 16.71 10.84
C ILE A 126 8.56 18.21 10.88
N GLU A 127 8.69 18.84 9.71
CA GLU A 127 9.08 20.24 9.58
C GLU A 127 8.06 21.22 10.20
N HIS A 128 6.76 20.92 10.03
CA HIS A 128 5.69 21.84 10.44
C HIS A 128 4.95 21.40 11.72
N PHE A 129 5.43 20.34 12.39
CA PHE A 129 4.71 19.82 13.57
C PHE A 129 4.64 20.88 14.67
N PRO A 130 3.45 21.20 15.20
CA PRO A 130 3.26 22.39 16.03
C PRO A 130 3.97 22.35 17.38
N VAL A 131 4.20 21.15 17.93
CA VAL A 131 4.85 20.97 19.23
C VAL A 131 5.62 19.66 19.23
N SER A 132 6.93 19.71 19.25
CA SER A 132 7.82 18.57 19.48
C SER A 132 8.80 18.89 20.60
N GLY A 133 9.33 17.87 21.28
CA GLY A 133 10.37 18.04 22.28
C GLY A 133 10.05 17.46 23.65
N TRP A 134 10.84 17.87 24.63
CA TRP A 134 10.81 17.35 26.00
C TRP A 134 9.42 17.51 26.65
N GLY A 135 8.98 16.44 27.33
CA GLY A 135 7.68 16.39 27.98
C GLY A 135 6.52 15.96 27.08
N GLN A 136 6.73 15.83 25.77
CA GLN A 136 5.71 15.29 24.88
C GLN A 136 5.77 13.77 24.81
N ARG A 137 4.60 13.11 24.84
CA ARG A 137 4.44 11.66 24.61
C ARG A 137 3.53 11.47 23.41
N LEU A 138 4.02 10.75 22.40
CA LEU A 138 3.38 10.56 21.12
C LEU A 138 3.15 9.06 20.88
N LEU A 139 1.92 8.67 20.46
CA LEU A 139 1.61 7.34 19.99
C LEU A 139 1.59 7.32 18.45
N LEU A 140 2.35 6.40 17.87
CA LEU A 140 2.46 6.19 16.42
C LEU A 140 2.01 4.76 16.07
N PRO A 141 0.71 4.53 15.79
CA PRO A 141 0.23 3.26 15.27
C PRO A 141 0.70 3.09 13.82
N ARG A 142 1.45 2.01 13.55
CA ARG A 142 2.09 1.81 12.26
C ARG A 142 2.00 0.38 11.75
N VAL A 143 2.43 0.15 10.50
CA VAL A 143 2.66 -1.20 10.00
C VAL A 143 3.74 -1.89 10.84
N GLN A 144 3.55 -3.18 11.12
CA GLN A 144 4.47 -3.97 11.94
C GLN A 144 5.86 -4.08 11.29
N SER A 145 5.91 -4.35 9.98
CA SER A 145 7.17 -4.50 9.26
C SER A 145 7.25 -3.63 8.00
N GLY A 146 8.45 -3.15 7.70
CA GLY A 146 8.77 -2.43 6.47
C GLY A 146 8.20 -1.00 6.35
N GLY A 147 7.80 -0.38 7.46
CA GLY A 147 7.42 1.03 7.49
C GLY A 147 8.64 1.96 7.55
N ARG A 148 8.45 3.24 7.16
CA ARG A 148 9.49 4.26 7.35
C ARG A 148 9.62 4.61 8.83
N THR A 149 10.85 4.61 9.36
CA THR A 149 11.16 4.97 10.76
C THR A 149 11.33 6.47 10.96
N LEU A 150 11.43 7.22 9.85
CA LEU A 150 11.73 8.64 9.81
C LEU A 150 10.93 9.50 10.81
N LEU A 151 9.62 9.26 10.93
CA LEU A 151 8.78 10.01 11.88
C LEU A 151 9.17 9.74 13.33
N ALA A 152 9.36 8.46 13.68
CA ALA A 152 9.72 8.09 15.05
C ALA A 152 11.10 8.63 15.43
N GLU A 153 12.07 8.49 14.53
CA GLU A 153 13.44 8.98 14.69
C GLU A 153 13.47 10.51 14.89
N ALA A 154 12.84 11.26 13.99
CA ALA A 154 12.84 12.73 14.05
C ALA A 154 12.18 13.27 15.32
N PHE A 155 11.05 12.68 15.76
CA PHE A 155 10.41 13.09 17.01
C PHE A 155 11.23 12.70 18.25
N ALA A 156 11.89 11.54 18.21
CA ALA A 156 12.78 11.11 19.31
C ALA A 156 14.02 12.03 19.40
N GLU A 157 14.63 12.40 18.27
CA GLU A 157 15.75 13.35 18.21
C GLU A 157 15.35 14.72 18.77
N ALA A 158 14.11 15.16 18.54
CA ALA A 158 13.59 16.38 19.14
C ALA A 158 13.28 16.26 20.64
N GLY A 159 13.50 15.07 21.26
CA GLY A 159 13.28 14.83 22.69
C GLY A 159 11.85 14.40 23.05
N THR A 160 11.01 14.07 22.09
CA THR A 160 9.66 13.53 22.31
C THR A 160 9.75 12.04 22.66
N ARG A 161 8.97 11.60 23.66
CA ARG A 161 8.83 10.17 23.95
C ARG A 161 7.87 9.52 22.94
N VAL A 162 8.41 8.87 21.95
CA VAL A 162 7.64 8.17 20.93
C VAL A 162 7.35 6.73 21.38
N VAL A 163 6.08 6.34 21.29
CA VAL A 163 5.61 4.96 21.46
C VAL A 163 5.11 4.49 20.10
N GLU A 164 5.87 3.60 19.48
CA GLU A 164 5.44 2.93 18.25
C GLU A 164 4.66 1.67 18.61
N ALA A 165 3.50 1.47 17.99
CA ALA A 165 2.71 0.27 18.18
C ALA A 165 2.32 -0.34 16.82
N ALA A 166 2.55 -1.64 16.65
CA ALA A 166 2.09 -2.38 15.49
C ALA A 166 0.56 -2.39 15.46
N ALA A 167 -0.03 -1.76 14.44
CA ALA A 167 -1.47 -1.64 14.28
C ALA A 167 -2.02 -2.53 13.16
N TYR A 168 -1.20 -2.83 12.18
CA TYR A 168 -1.53 -3.71 11.06
C TYR A 168 -0.27 -4.30 10.44
N GLU A 169 -0.44 -5.36 9.63
CA GLU A 169 0.63 -5.92 8.82
C GLU A 169 0.19 -6.03 7.36
N SER A 170 1.15 -5.82 6.47
CA SER A 170 0.97 -5.97 5.04
C SER A 170 1.56 -7.31 4.62
N ARG A 171 0.72 -8.31 4.40
CA ARG A 171 1.10 -9.70 4.17
C ARG A 171 0.93 -10.13 2.72
N CYS A 172 1.64 -11.18 2.34
CA CYS A 172 1.35 -11.93 1.13
C CYS A 172 0.01 -12.69 1.33
N PRO A 173 -0.89 -12.66 0.35
CA PRO A 173 -2.05 -13.56 0.36
C PRO A 173 -1.62 -15.03 0.45
N PRO A 174 -2.48 -15.93 0.94
CA PRO A 174 -2.13 -17.34 1.04
C PRO A 174 -2.07 -18.04 -0.33
N HIS A 175 -2.85 -17.59 -1.31
CA HIS A 175 -2.93 -18.20 -2.65
C HIS A 175 -3.20 -17.16 -3.74
N LEU A 176 -2.86 -17.52 -4.99
CA LEU A 176 -3.31 -16.82 -6.19
C LEU A 176 -4.84 -16.89 -6.30
N PRO A 177 -5.52 -15.84 -6.80
CA PRO A 177 -6.92 -15.95 -7.20
C PRO A 177 -7.10 -17.07 -8.23
N LEU A 178 -8.15 -17.87 -8.07
CA LEU A 178 -8.39 -19.05 -8.93
C LEU A 178 -8.38 -18.72 -10.42
N ALA A 179 -9.02 -17.63 -10.83
CA ALA A 179 -9.06 -17.20 -12.22
C ALA A 179 -7.67 -16.83 -12.76
N THR A 180 -6.86 -16.14 -11.96
CA THR A 180 -5.49 -15.75 -12.32
C THR A 180 -4.58 -16.98 -12.41
N ALA A 181 -4.69 -17.90 -11.45
CA ALA A 181 -3.92 -19.15 -11.46
C ALA A 181 -4.27 -20.04 -12.67
N ALA A 182 -5.55 -20.14 -13.04
CA ALA A 182 -6.01 -20.88 -14.21
C ALA A 182 -5.44 -20.25 -15.51
N ALA A 183 -5.60 -18.94 -15.67
CA ALA A 183 -5.12 -18.22 -16.86
C ALA A 183 -3.59 -18.34 -17.04
N LEU A 184 -2.82 -18.29 -15.93
CA LEU A 184 -1.37 -18.50 -15.97
C LEU A 184 -1.00 -19.94 -16.38
N ARG A 185 -1.71 -20.96 -15.88
CA ARG A 185 -1.49 -22.37 -16.27
C ARG A 185 -1.80 -22.62 -17.75
N GLU A 186 -2.82 -21.95 -18.27
CA GLU A 186 -3.29 -22.07 -19.66
C GLU A 186 -2.52 -21.19 -20.64
N GLY A 187 -1.55 -20.37 -20.16
CA GLY A 187 -0.78 -19.45 -21.02
C GLY A 187 -1.60 -18.31 -21.61
N GLN A 188 -2.69 -17.93 -20.98
CA GLN A 188 -3.58 -16.87 -21.46
C GLN A 188 -3.13 -15.46 -21.04
N VAL A 189 -2.24 -15.34 -20.06
CA VAL A 189 -1.76 -14.06 -19.56
C VAL A 189 -0.69 -13.51 -20.49
N GLU A 190 -0.85 -12.26 -20.92
CA GLU A 190 0.08 -11.58 -21.81
C GLU A 190 0.96 -10.55 -21.11
N ALA A 191 0.48 -9.96 -19.99
CA ALA A 191 1.27 -9.05 -19.17
C ALA A 191 0.95 -9.16 -17.68
N ILE A 192 1.96 -8.90 -16.84
CA ILE A 192 1.81 -8.70 -15.40
C ILE A 192 2.40 -7.33 -15.06
N THR A 193 1.61 -6.52 -14.34
CA THR A 193 2.03 -5.18 -13.93
C THR A 193 2.38 -5.13 -12.45
N PHE A 194 3.42 -4.38 -12.09
CA PHE A 194 3.93 -4.26 -10.74
C PHE A 194 3.98 -2.79 -10.28
N THR A 195 3.43 -2.51 -9.11
CA THR A 195 3.33 -1.15 -8.55
C THR A 195 4.27 -0.90 -7.37
N SER A 196 5.03 -1.90 -6.94
CA SER A 196 6.06 -1.78 -5.90
C SER A 196 6.95 -3.02 -5.84
N GLY A 197 8.15 -2.91 -5.29
CA GLY A 197 9.00 -4.08 -5.04
C GLY A 197 8.34 -5.13 -4.14
N LYS A 198 7.47 -4.72 -3.20
CA LYS A 198 6.74 -5.66 -2.34
C LYS A 198 5.72 -6.47 -3.15
N THR A 199 5.04 -5.87 -4.13
CA THR A 199 4.14 -6.63 -5.02
C THR A 199 4.90 -7.63 -5.89
N VAL A 200 6.11 -7.29 -6.35
CA VAL A 200 6.97 -8.24 -7.07
C VAL A 200 7.32 -9.44 -6.19
N ARG A 201 7.84 -9.21 -4.98
CA ARG A 201 8.24 -10.30 -4.05
C ARG A 201 7.08 -11.24 -3.73
N HIS A 202 5.92 -10.69 -3.41
CA HIS A 202 4.74 -11.49 -3.09
C HIS A 202 4.20 -12.23 -4.31
N THR A 203 4.25 -11.64 -5.51
CA THR A 203 3.85 -12.34 -6.73
C THR A 203 4.78 -13.53 -6.99
N VAL A 204 6.09 -13.36 -6.86
CA VAL A 204 7.05 -14.47 -7.00
C VAL A 204 6.77 -15.58 -5.99
N GLN A 205 6.50 -15.23 -4.74
CA GLN A 205 6.14 -16.20 -3.69
C GLN A 205 4.87 -16.97 -4.06
N LEU A 206 3.82 -16.28 -4.50
CA LEU A 206 2.54 -16.90 -4.89
C LEU A 206 2.68 -17.79 -6.13
N LEU A 207 3.44 -17.35 -7.14
CA LEU A 207 3.71 -18.15 -8.33
C LEU A 207 4.46 -19.44 -7.99
N ALA A 208 5.52 -19.34 -7.18
CA ALA A 208 6.29 -20.50 -6.75
C ALA A 208 5.44 -21.49 -5.93
N GLN A 209 4.61 -20.97 -5.03
CA GLN A 209 3.74 -21.77 -4.18
C GLN A 209 2.64 -22.50 -4.96
N ASP A 210 1.93 -21.80 -5.85
CA ASP A 210 0.71 -22.31 -6.46
C ASP A 210 0.91 -22.91 -7.85
N LEU A 211 2.02 -22.58 -8.56
CA LEU A 211 2.36 -23.12 -9.88
C LEU A 211 3.54 -24.12 -9.84
N GLY A 212 4.19 -24.27 -8.68
CA GLY A 212 5.30 -25.19 -8.48
C GLY A 212 6.60 -24.75 -9.17
N GLU A 213 7.54 -25.68 -9.39
CA GLU A 213 8.90 -25.38 -9.86
C GLU A 213 8.97 -24.75 -11.27
N THR A 214 7.98 -25.04 -12.12
CA THR A 214 7.92 -24.55 -13.51
C THR A 214 7.28 -23.17 -13.66
N TRP A 215 7.01 -22.46 -12.57
CA TRP A 215 6.33 -21.16 -12.63
C TRP A 215 7.07 -20.12 -13.50
N ARG A 216 8.41 -20.20 -13.58
CA ARG A 216 9.21 -19.28 -14.41
C ARG A 216 8.95 -19.46 -15.89
N GLU A 217 8.84 -20.71 -16.35
CA GLU A 217 8.52 -21.07 -17.74
C GLU A 217 7.17 -20.51 -18.17
N ARG A 218 6.22 -20.39 -17.21
CA ARG A 218 4.90 -19.77 -17.46
C ARG A 218 4.98 -18.27 -17.75
N LEU A 219 6.09 -17.64 -17.39
CA LEU A 219 6.29 -16.21 -17.63
C LEU A 219 7.08 -15.91 -18.90
N ASP A 220 7.64 -16.88 -19.61
CA ASP A 220 8.52 -16.66 -20.75
C ASP A 220 7.91 -15.78 -21.84
N SER A 221 6.60 -15.92 -22.09
CA SER A 221 5.84 -15.13 -23.06
C SER A 221 5.07 -13.96 -22.44
N VAL A 222 5.18 -13.73 -21.13
CA VAL A 222 4.42 -12.72 -20.39
C VAL A 222 5.26 -11.47 -20.23
N ALA A 223 4.77 -10.33 -20.69
CA ALA A 223 5.43 -9.03 -20.47
C ALA A 223 5.40 -8.63 -18.99
N LEU A 224 6.55 -8.29 -18.42
CA LEU A 224 6.70 -7.83 -17.04
C LEU A 224 6.85 -6.30 -17.03
N VAL A 225 5.85 -5.59 -16.52
CA VAL A 225 5.77 -4.13 -16.59
C VAL A 225 5.79 -3.51 -15.22
N SER A 226 6.70 -2.59 -14.97
CA SER A 226 6.87 -1.92 -13.68
C SER A 226 6.39 -0.47 -13.70
N ILE A 227 5.99 0.04 -12.53
CA ILE A 227 5.56 1.43 -12.36
C ILE A 227 6.73 2.42 -12.28
N GLY A 228 7.95 1.94 -12.04
CA GLY A 228 9.11 2.84 -11.90
C GLY A 228 10.37 2.13 -11.40
N PRO A 229 11.50 2.86 -11.32
CA PRO A 229 12.84 2.29 -11.24
C PRO A 229 13.10 1.40 -10.02
N GLN A 230 12.54 1.71 -8.85
CA GLN A 230 12.69 0.86 -7.66
C GLN A 230 11.98 -0.49 -7.82
N THR A 231 10.85 -0.49 -8.54
CA THR A 231 10.10 -1.71 -8.85
C THR A 231 10.81 -2.50 -9.93
N SER A 232 11.33 -1.82 -10.97
CA SER A 232 12.17 -2.42 -12.03
C SER A 232 13.38 -3.15 -11.44
N ALA A 233 14.10 -2.52 -10.50
CA ALA A 233 15.24 -3.14 -9.82
C ALA A 233 14.85 -4.47 -9.14
N THR A 234 13.67 -4.51 -8.48
CA THR A 234 13.18 -5.74 -7.85
C THR A 234 12.74 -6.79 -8.89
N CYS A 235 12.17 -6.37 -10.03
CA CYS A 235 11.87 -7.28 -11.13
C CYS A 235 13.15 -7.91 -11.70
N LEU A 236 14.18 -7.13 -11.94
CA LEU A 236 15.49 -7.62 -12.39
C LEU A 236 16.11 -8.60 -11.39
N GLU A 237 16.06 -8.28 -10.10
CA GLU A 237 16.59 -9.14 -9.03
C GLU A 237 15.89 -10.51 -8.97
N LEU A 238 14.54 -10.53 -9.01
CA LEU A 238 13.76 -11.74 -8.70
C LEU A 238 13.23 -12.48 -9.93
N LEU A 239 12.97 -11.74 -11.02
CA LEU A 239 12.40 -12.28 -12.26
C LEU A 239 13.41 -12.32 -13.40
N GLY A 240 14.58 -11.69 -13.24
CA GLY A 240 15.66 -11.63 -14.21
C GLY A 240 15.45 -10.62 -15.34
N ARG A 241 14.28 -10.01 -15.45
CA ARG A 241 13.96 -9.01 -16.49
C ARG A 241 12.82 -8.07 -16.07
N VAL A 242 12.71 -6.98 -16.81
CA VAL A 242 11.56 -6.09 -16.91
C VAL A 242 11.45 -5.67 -18.37
N ASP A 243 10.26 -5.76 -18.94
CA ASP A 243 10.06 -5.56 -20.39
C ASP A 243 9.65 -4.11 -20.70
N ALA A 244 9.02 -3.42 -19.75
CA ALA A 244 8.75 -1.97 -19.83
C ALA A 244 8.61 -1.34 -18.44
N GLU A 245 8.93 -0.05 -18.38
CA GLU A 245 8.73 0.81 -17.21
C GLU A 245 7.77 1.94 -17.57
N ALA A 246 6.89 2.29 -16.63
CA ALA A 246 5.94 3.39 -16.81
C ALA A 246 6.66 4.75 -16.88
N ASP A 247 6.17 5.59 -17.78
CA ASP A 247 6.54 6.99 -17.90
C ASP A 247 5.28 7.75 -18.34
N PRO A 248 4.72 8.63 -17.48
CA PRO A 248 5.12 8.91 -16.09
C PRO A 248 4.95 7.71 -15.13
N HIS A 249 5.55 7.79 -13.93
CA HIS A 249 5.50 6.72 -12.91
C HIS A 249 4.17 6.69 -12.15
N ASP A 250 3.08 6.54 -12.88
CA ASP A 250 1.70 6.46 -12.40
C ASP A 250 0.92 5.33 -13.10
N LEU A 251 -0.38 5.26 -12.85
CA LEU A 251 -1.21 4.19 -13.42
C LEU A 251 -1.47 4.37 -14.91
N GLU A 252 -1.62 5.59 -15.38
CA GLU A 252 -1.79 5.92 -16.79
C GLU A 252 -0.52 5.56 -17.57
N GLY A 253 0.65 5.94 -17.04
CA GLY A 253 1.95 5.53 -17.60
C GLY A 253 2.15 4.01 -17.59
N LEU A 254 1.61 3.30 -16.57
CA LEU A 254 1.68 1.84 -16.49
C LEU A 254 0.83 1.17 -17.58
N VAL A 255 -0.36 1.70 -17.87
CA VAL A 255 -1.20 1.25 -19.00
C VAL A 255 -0.49 1.47 -20.34
N ALA A 256 0.09 2.65 -20.54
CA ALA A 256 0.84 2.97 -21.75
C ALA A 256 2.08 2.06 -21.93
N ALA A 257 2.83 1.81 -20.86
CA ALA A 257 3.98 0.90 -20.86
C ALA A 257 3.56 -0.54 -21.21
N CYS A 258 2.42 -0.98 -20.69
CA CYS A 258 1.85 -2.29 -21.02
C CYS A 258 1.53 -2.41 -22.53
N GLY A 259 0.93 -1.35 -23.11
CA GLY A 259 0.68 -1.28 -24.55
C GLY A 259 1.97 -1.39 -25.38
N ARG A 260 3.02 -0.64 -25.01
CA ARG A 260 4.33 -0.72 -25.67
C ARG A 260 4.94 -2.13 -25.58
N ALA A 261 4.90 -2.76 -24.41
CA ALA A 261 5.46 -4.10 -24.20
C ALA A 261 4.72 -5.18 -25.01
N LEU A 262 3.44 -5.00 -25.30
CA LEU A 262 2.60 -5.92 -26.06
C LEU A 262 2.53 -5.60 -27.57
N GLY A 263 3.38 -4.70 -28.06
CA GLY A 263 3.45 -4.34 -29.48
C GLY A 263 2.30 -3.44 -29.96
N GLY A 264 1.58 -2.77 -29.04
CA GLY A 264 0.64 -1.72 -29.37
C GLY A 264 1.42 -0.43 -29.73
N GLU A 265 1.24 0.09 -30.93
CA GLU A 265 1.75 1.41 -31.24
C GLU A 265 1.05 2.46 -30.35
N PRO A 266 1.79 3.45 -29.78
CA PRO A 266 1.15 4.57 -29.15
C PRO A 266 0.34 5.28 -30.22
N GLY A 267 -0.96 5.43 -29.99
CA GLY A 267 -1.84 6.16 -30.91
C GLY A 267 -1.25 7.54 -31.24
N ALA A 268 -1.10 7.80 -32.54
CA ALA A 268 -0.65 9.06 -33.12
C ALA A 268 -1.64 10.18 -32.84
#